data_794c352cb7eec6353427ab971f52361b
#
_entry.id   794c352cb7eec6353427ab971f52361b
#
_cell.length_a   1.000
_cell.length_b   1.000
_cell.length_c   1.000
_cell.angle_alpha   90.00
_cell.angle_beta   90.00
_cell.angle_gamma   90.00
#
_symmetry.space_group_name_H-M   'P 1'
#
loop_
_entity.id
_entity.type
_entity.pdbx_description
1 polymer ?
#
loop_
_entity_poly.entity_id
_entity_poly.type
_entity_poly.pdbx_seq_one_letter_code
_entity_poly.pdbx_strand_id
1 'polypeptide(L)'
;METRAYLRVVAALPLMLVGIVACSALFQDGHQRVVGFIDNGGLPIKALIVPDTVRARVSFTATVSTFGSSCFRPDGAEVKTNGLVVSVTPYDVAPPPGSMCTADFGAHPRSVKLTFAAPGTGLVRLRGRGLASSSLTLEDSVAVRP
;
A
#
# COMPACT_ATOMS: atom_id res chain seq x y z
N MET A 1 -12.40 -57.42 62.36
CA MET A 1 -11.51 -56.29 62.16
C MET A 1 -11.74 -55.76 60.77
N GLU A 2 -12.58 -54.74 60.64
CA GLU A 2 -12.96 -54.18 59.34
C GLU A 2 -12.23 -52.87 59.19
N THR A 3 -11.38 -52.83 58.20
CA THR A 3 -10.64 -51.61 57.87
C THR A 3 -11.36 -50.89 56.71
N ARG A 4 -12.13 -49.85 57.01
CA ARG A 4 -12.85 -49.05 56.02
C ARG A 4 -11.86 -48.14 55.31
N ALA A 5 -11.65 -48.37 54.03
CA ALA A 5 -10.92 -47.48 53.12
C ALA A 5 -11.84 -46.32 52.73
N TYR A 6 -11.48 -45.10 53.15
CA TYR A 6 -12.13 -43.87 52.69
C TYR A 6 -11.59 -43.48 51.33
N LEU A 7 -12.40 -43.66 50.30
CA LEU A 7 -12.14 -43.16 48.96
C LEU A 7 -12.35 -41.61 48.93
N ARG A 8 -11.27 -40.87 48.92
CA ARG A 8 -11.32 -39.43 48.73
C ARG A 8 -11.49 -39.12 47.23
N VAL A 9 -12.70 -38.75 46.84
CA VAL A 9 -12.99 -38.19 45.52
C VAL A 9 -12.48 -36.77 45.49
N VAL A 10 -11.36 -36.57 44.81
CA VAL A 10 -10.86 -35.22 44.51
C VAL A 10 -11.62 -34.74 43.27
N ALA A 11 -12.59 -33.87 43.48
CA ALA A 11 -13.29 -33.19 42.42
C ALA A 11 -12.33 -32.15 41.78
N ALA A 12 -11.80 -32.49 40.63
CA ALA A 12 -11.05 -31.53 39.81
C ALA A 12 -12.04 -30.57 39.14
N LEU A 13 -12.08 -29.32 39.60
CA LEU A 13 -12.76 -28.25 38.92
C LEU A 13 -11.98 -27.91 37.65
N PRO A 14 -12.58 -27.93 36.46
CA PRO A 14 -11.95 -27.34 35.28
C PRO A 14 -12.03 -25.82 35.39
N LEU A 15 -10.87 -25.19 35.56
CA LEU A 15 -10.70 -23.73 35.37
C LEU A 15 -10.98 -23.44 33.91
N MET A 16 -12.20 -22.99 33.60
CA MET A 16 -12.50 -22.35 32.33
C MET A 16 -11.71 -21.03 32.24
N LEU A 17 -10.56 -21.06 31.60
CA LEU A 17 -9.91 -19.87 31.08
C LEU A 17 -10.83 -19.29 30.00
N VAL A 18 -11.70 -18.38 30.37
CA VAL A 18 -12.38 -17.48 29.44
C VAL A 18 -11.29 -16.57 28.88
N GLY A 19 -10.74 -16.99 27.72
CA GLY A 19 -9.89 -16.13 26.91
C GLY A 19 -10.72 -14.93 26.50
N ILE A 20 -10.46 -13.79 27.14
CA ILE A 20 -10.93 -12.48 26.67
C ILE A 20 -10.18 -12.26 25.38
N VAL A 21 -10.78 -12.65 24.25
CA VAL A 21 -10.42 -12.13 22.92
C VAL A 21 -10.83 -10.66 23.00
N ALA A 22 -9.91 -9.84 23.47
CA ALA A 22 -9.99 -8.40 23.29
C ALA A 22 -9.97 -8.20 21.76
N CYS A 23 -11.14 -8.15 21.15
CA CYS A 23 -11.33 -7.54 19.86
C CYS A 23 -10.77 -6.12 19.98
N SER A 24 -9.52 -5.94 19.54
CA SER A 24 -8.94 -4.63 19.27
C SER A 24 -9.68 -4.06 18.05
N ALA A 25 -10.97 -3.83 18.20
CA ALA A 25 -11.72 -2.86 17.40
C ALA A 25 -11.30 -1.47 17.87
N LEU A 26 -9.98 -1.29 17.95
CA LEU A 26 -9.36 -0.01 18.25
C LEU A 26 -9.56 0.86 17.02
N PHE A 27 -10.55 1.75 17.12
CA PHE A 27 -10.60 3.02 16.43
C PHE A 27 -10.01 2.98 15.01
N GLN A 28 -10.68 2.28 14.11
CA GLN A 28 -10.54 2.65 12.72
C GLN A 28 -11.16 4.04 12.62
N ASP A 29 -10.32 5.05 12.54
CA ASP A 29 -10.70 6.46 12.37
C ASP A 29 -11.50 6.69 11.08
N GLY A 30 -12.10 5.66 10.51
CA GLY A 30 -12.84 5.66 9.25
C GLY A 30 -11.96 5.93 8.02
N HIS A 31 -10.66 6.15 8.22
CA HIS A 31 -9.70 6.29 7.14
C HIS A 31 -9.50 4.96 6.41
N GLN A 32 -9.50 4.99 5.09
CA GLN A 32 -9.32 3.81 4.27
C GLN A 32 -8.11 3.94 3.37
N ARG A 33 -7.29 2.88 3.33
CA ARG A 33 -6.23 2.76 2.34
C ARG A 33 -6.83 2.41 0.99
N VAL A 34 -6.60 3.25 0.00
CA VAL A 34 -7.15 3.11 -1.36
C VAL A 34 -6.03 3.17 -2.39
N VAL A 35 -6.24 2.53 -3.53
CA VAL A 35 -5.34 2.70 -4.67
C VAL A 35 -5.39 4.17 -5.11
N GLY A 36 -4.22 4.76 -5.32
CA GLY A 36 -4.10 6.16 -5.67
C GLY A 36 -4.73 6.51 -7.02
N PHE A 37 -5.27 7.70 -7.12
CA PHE A 37 -5.79 8.25 -8.37
C PHE A 37 -4.63 8.87 -9.14
N ILE A 38 -4.35 8.41 -10.36
CA ILE A 38 -3.16 8.79 -11.15
C ILE A 38 -3.47 9.59 -12.41
N ASP A 39 -4.74 9.89 -12.65
CA ASP A 39 -5.13 10.82 -13.70
C ASP A 39 -4.89 12.26 -13.24
N ASN A 40 -4.05 12.99 -13.96
CA ASN A 40 -3.67 14.35 -13.57
C ASN A 40 -4.74 15.42 -13.85
N GLY A 41 -5.88 15.04 -14.45
CA GLY A 41 -6.96 15.96 -14.73
C GLY A 41 -6.57 17.17 -15.61
N GLY A 42 -5.51 17.02 -16.42
CA GLY A 42 -4.97 18.09 -17.25
C GLY A 42 -3.98 19.02 -16.54
N LEU A 43 -3.58 18.73 -15.31
CA LEU A 43 -2.49 19.47 -14.63
C LEU A 43 -1.15 19.26 -15.37
N PRO A 44 -0.24 20.25 -15.37
CA PRO A 44 1.08 20.14 -16.01
C PRO A 44 2.07 19.28 -15.19
N ILE A 45 1.57 18.44 -14.31
CA ILE A 45 2.35 17.57 -13.41
C ILE A 45 2.22 16.13 -13.90
N LYS A 46 3.36 15.45 -14.13
CA LYS A 46 3.37 14.04 -14.51
C LYS A 46 3.13 13.15 -13.28
N ALA A 47 2.28 12.12 -13.46
CA ALA A 47 2.06 11.11 -12.44
C ALA A 47 3.27 10.19 -12.22
N LEU A 48 4.09 9.99 -13.26
CA LEU A 48 5.30 9.18 -13.22
C LEU A 48 6.48 9.98 -13.80
N ILE A 49 7.57 10.03 -13.04
CA ILE A 49 8.84 10.61 -13.47
C ILE A 49 9.93 9.60 -13.10
N VAL A 50 10.67 9.14 -14.11
CA VAL A 50 11.80 8.23 -13.95
C VAL A 50 13.05 8.85 -14.63
N PRO A 51 14.27 8.49 -14.18
CA PRO A 51 15.49 8.87 -14.90
C PRO A 51 15.55 8.19 -16.27
N ASP A 52 16.06 8.89 -17.28
CA ASP A 52 16.23 8.34 -18.64
C ASP A 52 17.21 7.15 -18.68
N THR A 53 18.20 7.15 -17.78
CA THR A 53 19.25 6.13 -17.71
C THR A 53 19.53 5.75 -16.26
N VAL A 54 19.64 4.45 -15.99
CA VAL A 54 20.01 3.89 -14.70
C VAL A 54 21.00 2.74 -14.87
N ARG A 55 21.59 2.25 -13.76
CA ARG A 55 22.46 1.07 -13.78
C ARG A 55 21.73 -0.16 -13.28
N ALA A 56 22.02 -1.31 -13.89
CA ALA A 56 21.51 -2.59 -13.42
C ALA A 56 22.01 -2.87 -11.99
N ARG A 57 21.18 -3.47 -11.16
CA ARG A 57 21.44 -3.81 -9.76
C ARG A 57 21.71 -2.62 -8.83
N VAL A 58 21.56 -1.41 -9.32
CA VAL A 58 21.65 -0.18 -8.53
C VAL A 58 20.24 0.38 -8.33
N SER A 59 19.90 0.69 -7.08
CA SER A 59 18.63 1.33 -6.76
C SER A 59 18.61 2.75 -7.26
N PHE A 60 17.51 3.16 -7.88
CA PHE A 60 17.24 4.52 -8.30
C PHE A 60 15.89 5.00 -7.75
N THR A 61 15.66 6.27 -7.77
CA THR A 61 14.41 6.87 -7.30
C THR A 61 13.54 7.28 -8.48
N ALA A 62 12.30 6.82 -8.47
CA ALA A 62 11.22 7.35 -9.30
C ALA A 62 10.34 8.27 -8.45
N THR A 63 9.79 9.31 -9.06
CA THR A 63 8.74 10.13 -8.43
C THR A 63 7.39 9.68 -8.98
N VAL A 64 6.50 9.33 -8.06
CA VAL A 64 5.13 8.94 -8.36
C VAL A 64 4.20 9.94 -7.69
N SER A 65 3.27 10.50 -8.46
CA SER A 65 2.25 11.41 -7.95
C SER A 65 0.86 10.80 -8.09
N THR A 66 0.09 10.85 -7.02
CA THR A 66 -1.36 10.68 -7.05
C THR A 66 -2.02 12.04 -7.00
N PHE A 67 -3.28 12.12 -7.36
CA PHE A 67 -4.01 13.38 -7.45
C PHE A 67 -5.30 13.30 -6.64
N GLY A 68 -5.73 14.43 -6.11
CA GLY A 68 -6.94 14.51 -5.31
C GLY A 68 -6.99 15.77 -4.46
N SER A 69 -7.97 15.86 -3.57
CA SER A 69 -8.06 16.94 -2.59
C SER A 69 -6.99 16.76 -1.50
N SER A 70 -6.72 17.81 -0.76
CA SER A 70 -5.79 17.82 0.38
C SER A 70 -6.19 16.87 1.53
N CYS A 71 -7.41 16.30 1.50
CA CYS A 71 -7.85 15.27 2.43
C CYS A 71 -7.18 13.91 2.20
N PHE A 72 -6.71 13.65 0.98
CA PHE A 72 -5.96 12.43 0.68
C PHE A 72 -4.50 12.58 1.09
N ARG A 73 -3.92 11.53 1.63
CA ARG A 73 -2.52 11.51 2.04
C ARG A 73 -1.80 10.31 1.44
N PRO A 74 -0.56 10.48 0.93
CA PRO A 74 0.24 9.37 0.45
C PRO A 74 0.43 8.28 1.53
N ASP A 75 0.21 7.00 1.13
CA ASP A 75 0.39 5.83 1.99
C ASP A 75 1.30 4.79 1.32
N GLY A 76 2.41 5.25 0.80
CA GLY A 76 3.41 4.40 0.18
C GLY A 76 3.02 3.89 -1.21
N ALA A 77 3.73 2.85 -1.66
CA ALA A 77 3.49 2.18 -2.93
C ALA A 77 3.89 0.70 -2.83
N GLU A 78 3.19 -0.16 -3.54
CA GLU A 78 3.60 -1.54 -3.79
C GLU A 78 4.43 -1.59 -5.07
N VAL A 79 5.58 -2.28 -5.01
CA VAL A 79 6.48 -2.46 -6.15
C VAL A 79 6.58 -3.94 -6.48
N LYS A 80 6.32 -4.30 -7.73
CA LYS A 80 6.49 -5.66 -8.26
C LYS A 80 7.43 -5.64 -9.44
N THR A 81 8.52 -6.40 -9.37
CA THR A 81 9.52 -6.50 -10.43
C THR A 81 9.43 -7.85 -11.13
N ASN A 82 9.39 -7.83 -12.44
CA ASN A 82 9.47 -9.01 -13.30
C ASN A 82 10.46 -8.73 -14.44
N GLY A 83 11.71 -9.16 -14.27
CA GLY A 83 12.78 -8.92 -15.23
C GLY A 83 13.06 -7.43 -15.40
N LEU A 84 12.85 -6.92 -16.61
CA LEU A 84 13.00 -5.51 -16.96
C LEU A 84 11.68 -4.72 -16.87
N VAL A 85 10.63 -5.29 -16.27
CA VAL A 85 9.36 -4.59 -16.02
C VAL A 85 9.17 -4.41 -14.53
N VAL A 86 9.00 -3.17 -14.10
CA VAL A 86 8.67 -2.81 -12.72
C VAL A 86 7.28 -2.19 -12.70
N SER A 87 6.37 -2.78 -11.94
CA SER A 87 5.02 -2.25 -11.72
C SER A 87 4.96 -1.58 -10.34
N VAL A 88 4.47 -0.36 -10.31
CA VAL A 88 4.28 0.45 -9.10
C VAL A 88 2.80 0.74 -8.93
N THR A 89 2.24 0.41 -7.77
CA THR A 89 0.87 0.75 -7.39
C THR A 89 0.91 1.67 -6.19
N PRO A 90 0.64 2.96 -6.34
CA PRO A 90 0.61 3.91 -5.23
C PRO A 90 -0.68 3.75 -4.44
N TYR A 91 -0.60 4.00 -3.14
CA TYR A 91 -1.75 4.01 -2.23
C TYR A 91 -1.87 5.35 -1.53
N ASP A 92 -3.09 5.73 -1.25
CA ASP A 92 -3.43 6.89 -0.44
C ASP A 92 -4.34 6.50 0.71
N VAL A 93 -4.30 7.26 1.78
CA VAL A 93 -5.31 7.21 2.83
C VAL A 93 -6.43 8.17 2.45
N ALA A 94 -7.61 7.63 2.21
CA ALA A 94 -8.82 8.40 1.98
C ALA A 94 -9.41 8.89 3.32
N PRO A 95 -10.04 10.07 3.35
CA PRO A 95 -10.75 10.56 4.52
C PRO A 95 -11.94 9.67 4.86
N PRO A 96 -12.43 9.68 6.10
CA PRO A 96 -13.65 8.99 6.48
C PRO A 96 -14.85 9.44 5.60
N PRO A 97 -15.81 8.54 5.32
CA PRO A 97 -17.02 8.89 4.63
C PRO A 97 -17.75 10.06 5.31
N GLY A 98 -18.20 11.03 4.53
CA GLY A 98 -18.88 12.22 5.06
C GLY A 98 -17.98 13.33 5.58
N SER A 99 -16.64 13.16 5.50
CA SER A 99 -15.71 14.24 5.83
C SER A 99 -15.90 15.43 4.89
N MET A 100 -15.88 16.63 5.45
CA MET A 100 -15.82 17.86 4.65
C MET A 100 -14.39 18.05 4.15
N CYS A 101 -14.20 17.91 2.85
CA CYS A 101 -12.94 18.18 2.18
C CYS A 101 -13.02 19.46 1.35
N THR A 102 -11.88 20.12 1.22
CA THR A 102 -11.76 21.25 0.30
C THR A 102 -11.94 20.77 -1.15
N ALA A 103 -12.55 21.63 -1.97
CA ALA A 103 -12.75 21.36 -3.40
C ALA A 103 -11.47 21.61 -4.23
N ASP A 104 -10.29 21.49 -3.60
CA ASP A 104 -9.01 21.57 -4.27
C ASP A 104 -8.68 20.27 -5.01
N PHE A 105 -7.86 20.38 -6.03
CA PHE A 105 -7.31 19.24 -6.75
C PHE A 105 -5.81 19.48 -6.98
N GLY A 106 -4.98 18.64 -6.37
CA GLY A 106 -3.54 18.79 -6.38
C GLY A 106 -2.81 17.45 -6.48
N ALA A 107 -1.50 17.54 -6.64
CA ALA A 107 -0.61 16.38 -6.70
C ALA A 107 -0.06 16.04 -5.31
N HIS A 108 0.00 14.75 -5.01
CA HIS A 108 0.60 14.18 -3.82
C HIS A 108 1.82 13.33 -4.20
N PRO A 109 3.01 13.96 -4.39
CA PRO A 109 4.21 13.27 -4.85
C PRO A 109 4.80 12.40 -3.75
N ARG A 110 5.42 11.29 -4.17
CA ARG A 110 6.22 10.40 -3.30
C ARG A 110 7.40 9.82 -4.06
N SER A 111 8.48 9.57 -3.34
CA SER A 111 9.67 8.89 -3.87
C SER A 111 9.53 7.39 -3.71
N VAL A 112 9.77 6.63 -4.79
CA VAL A 112 9.74 5.17 -4.78
C VAL A 112 11.10 4.67 -5.25
N LYS A 113 11.71 3.75 -4.48
CA LYS A 113 12.98 3.12 -4.87
C LYS A 113 12.70 1.91 -5.76
N LEU A 114 13.35 1.88 -6.91
CA LEU A 114 13.23 0.83 -7.92
C LEU A 114 14.62 0.28 -8.25
N THR A 115 14.65 -0.96 -8.76
CA THR A 115 15.90 -1.61 -9.20
C THR A 115 15.59 -2.54 -10.36
N PHE A 116 16.43 -2.52 -11.41
CA PHE A 116 16.42 -3.51 -12.48
C PHE A 116 17.54 -4.54 -12.27
N ALA A 117 17.25 -5.80 -12.50
CA ALA A 117 18.22 -6.88 -12.26
C ALA A 117 19.27 -7.01 -13.38
N ALA A 118 18.96 -6.60 -14.61
CA ALA A 118 19.77 -6.78 -15.79
C ALA A 118 19.80 -5.52 -16.67
N PRO A 119 20.85 -5.32 -17.48
CA PRO A 119 20.88 -4.24 -18.47
C PRO A 119 19.88 -4.50 -19.61
N GLY A 120 19.45 -3.41 -20.28
CA GLY A 120 18.50 -3.45 -21.37
C GLY A 120 17.55 -2.26 -21.37
N THR A 121 16.41 -2.37 -22.02
CA THR A 121 15.33 -1.38 -21.94
C THR A 121 14.39 -1.79 -20.79
N GLY A 122 14.44 -1.07 -19.68
CA GLY A 122 13.53 -1.24 -18.58
C GLY A 122 12.21 -0.52 -18.83
N LEU A 123 11.12 -1.05 -18.30
CA LEU A 123 9.78 -0.46 -18.35
C LEU A 123 9.24 -0.27 -16.95
N VAL A 124 8.87 0.96 -16.61
CA VAL A 124 8.19 1.27 -15.35
C VAL A 124 6.71 1.50 -15.65
N ARG A 125 5.86 0.71 -15.02
CA ARG A 125 4.40 0.76 -15.12
C ARG A 125 3.82 1.33 -13.84
N LEU A 126 3.17 2.46 -13.92
CA LEU A 126 2.38 3.01 -12.83
C LEU A 126 0.93 2.60 -12.99
N ARG A 127 0.39 1.86 -12.02
CA ARG A 127 -1.00 1.40 -12.01
C ARG A 127 -1.77 2.11 -10.91
N GLY A 128 -2.90 2.68 -11.27
CA GLY A 128 -3.75 3.40 -10.32
C GLY A 128 -5.18 3.50 -10.78
N ARG A 129 -5.93 4.35 -10.13
CA ARG A 129 -7.31 4.70 -10.53
C ARG A 129 -7.28 5.88 -11.50
N GLY A 130 -8.14 5.82 -12.50
CA GLY A 130 -8.50 6.93 -13.37
C GLY A 130 -9.90 7.43 -13.11
N LEU A 131 -10.42 8.22 -14.04
CA LEU A 131 -11.78 8.75 -14.00
C LEU A 131 -12.82 7.60 -13.92
N ALA A 132 -13.94 7.88 -13.27
CA ALA A 132 -15.03 6.91 -13.05
C ALA A 132 -14.56 5.59 -12.42
N SER A 133 -13.54 5.64 -11.56
CA SER A 133 -12.94 4.48 -10.89
C SER A 133 -12.36 3.43 -11.86
N SER A 134 -12.08 3.80 -13.10
CA SER A 134 -11.42 2.94 -14.07
C SER A 134 -9.99 2.61 -13.63
N SER A 135 -9.47 1.46 -14.04
CA SER A 135 -8.05 1.16 -13.90
C SER A 135 -7.26 1.92 -14.97
N LEU A 136 -6.26 2.68 -14.57
CA LEU A 136 -5.35 3.41 -15.45
C LEU A 136 -3.94 2.87 -15.29
N THR A 137 -3.23 2.69 -16.41
CA THR A 137 -1.81 2.32 -16.42
C THR A 137 -1.05 3.33 -17.27
N LEU A 138 -0.01 3.92 -16.67
CA LEU A 138 0.95 4.78 -17.35
C LEU A 138 2.29 4.06 -17.43
N GLU A 139 3.02 4.24 -18.52
CA GLU A 139 4.28 3.55 -18.76
C GLU A 139 5.37 4.55 -19.14
N ASP A 140 6.57 4.29 -18.68
CA ASP A 140 7.77 5.01 -19.08
C ASP A 140 8.95 4.06 -19.23
N SER A 141 9.82 4.31 -20.19
CA SER A 141 10.96 3.47 -20.52
C SER A 141 12.26 4.08 -19.98
N VAL A 142 13.17 3.20 -19.54
CA VAL A 142 14.44 3.56 -18.91
C VAL A 142 15.57 2.77 -19.56
N ALA A 143 16.65 3.42 -19.98
CA ALA A 143 17.85 2.76 -20.44
C ALA A 143 18.63 2.20 -19.24
N VAL A 144 18.69 0.88 -19.12
CA VAL A 144 19.42 0.19 -18.03
C VAL A 144 20.79 -0.22 -18.55
N ARG A 145 21.82 0.40 -18.01
CA ARG A 145 23.23 0.10 -18.35
C ARG A 145 23.84 -0.93 -17.39
N PRO A 146 24.88 -1.63 -17.80
CA PRO A 146 25.66 -2.49 -16.91
C PRO A 146 26.18 -1.79 -15.66
#